data_bfcce532e04b2b39f53c7ab80d8aab65
#
_entry.id   bfcce532e04b2b39f53c7ab80d8aab65
#
_cell.length_a   1.000
_cell.length_b   1.000
_cell.length_c   1.000
_cell.angle_alpha   90.00
_cell.angle_beta   90.00
_cell.angle_gamma   90.00
#
_symmetry.space_group_name_H-M   'P 1'
#
loop_
_entity.id
_entity.type
_entity.pdbx_description
1 polymer ?
#
loop_
_entity_poly.entity_id
_entity_poly.type
_entity_poly.pdbx_seq_one_letter_code
_entity_poly.pdbx_strand_id
1 'polypeptide(L)'
;MERRLETLFPSAVQITEVDRAHRLNRRLLRIIESIRAETPNGRPDSWASTVYTTLNSADQLHMLPEFAELHDIILREAGTYADALGINHTDYPLRITDCWVNIYGPKDGQEVHQHANNILSGSYYVKAPSGCSGLMFHSTRADLMLVPPLTAVNALNESITEMPVSAGMLVLFQSSLKHSVRPSPTAEERISISFNISM
;
A
#
# COMPACT_ATOMS: atom_id res chain seq x y z
N MET A 1 -38.11 5.95 23.11
CA MET A 1 -37.67 5.67 21.73
C MET A 1 -36.33 4.98 21.80
N GLU A 2 -36.23 3.80 21.25
CA GLU A 2 -34.96 3.09 21.07
C GLU A 2 -34.32 3.54 19.74
N ARG A 3 -33.01 3.78 19.72
CA ARG A 3 -32.25 4.18 18.51
C ARG A 3 -31.04 3.28 18.37
N ARG A 4 -30.82 2.79 17.15
CA ARG A 4 -29.65 1.97 16.80
C ARG A 4 -28.93 2.59 15.61
N LEU A 5 -27.62 2.66 15.69
CA LEU A 5 -26.75 3.10 14.60
C LEU A 5 -26.09 1.87 14.00
N GLU A 6 -26.23 1.67 12.69
CA GLU A 6 -25.65 0.55 11.95
C GLU A 6 -24.58 1.10 11.00
N THR A 7 -23.45 0.40 10.94
CA THR A 7 -22.41 0.67 9.93
C THR A 7 -22.64 -0.24 8.73
N LEU A 8 -22.84 0.36 7.55
CA LEU A 8 -23.09 -0.36 6.32
C LEU A 8 -21.91 -0.20 5.35
N PHE A 9 -21.49 -1.32 4.74
CA PHE A 9 -20.42 -1.37 3.72
C PHE A 9 -19.10 -0.74 4.18
N PRO A 10 -18.53 -1.19 5.30
CA PRO A 10 -17.25 -0.69 5.77
C PRO A 10 -16.13 -1.06 4.80
N SER A 11 -15.19 -0.15 4.58
CA SER A 11 -13.91 -0.48 3.97
C SER A 11 -12.98 -1.06 5.04
N ALA A 12 -12.32 -2.17 4.75
CA ALA A 12 -11.35 -2.79 5.63
C ALA A 12 -9.93 -2.65 5.07
N VAL A 13 -8.95 -2.55 5.95
CA VAL A 13 -7.52 -2.57 5.63
C VAL A 13 -6.85 -3.50 6.65
N GLN A 14 -6.06 -4.47 6.16
CA GLN A 14 -5.27 -5.31 7.05
C GLN A 14 -3.89 -4.70 7.25
N ILE A 15 -3.45 -4.63 8.49
CA ILE A 15 -2.11 -4.18 8.89
C ILE A 15 -1.44 -5.34 9.59
N THR A 16 -0.24 -5.70 9.14
CA THR A 16 0.59 -6.74 9.75
C THR A 16 1.97 -6.18 10.05
N GLU A 17 2.40 -6.25 11.32
CA GLU A 17 3.78 -6.03 11.70
C GLU A 17 4.54 -7.35 11.49
N VAL A 18 5.43 -7.37 10.50
CA VAL A 18 6.15 -8.59 10.12
C VAL A 18 7.21 -8.95 11.15
N ASP A 19 7.15 -10.18 11.65
CA ASP A 19 8.12 -10.69 12.62
C ASP A 19 9.55 -10.61 12.06
N ARG A 20 10.49 -10.17 12.92
CA ARG A 20 11.92 -10.06 12.56
C ARG A 20 12.19 -9.22 11.30
N ALA A 21 11.33 -8.28 10.97
CA ALA A 21 11.41 -7.41 9.80
C ALA A 21 12.80 -6.76 9.62
N HIS A 22 13.49 -6.41 10.71
CA HIS A 22 14.82 -5.79 10.64
C HIS A 22 15.86 -6.63 9.86
N ARG A 23 15.76 -7.99 9.91
CA ARG A 23 16.65 -8.89 9.15
C ARG A 23 16.27 -8.89 7.67
N LEU A 24 14.99 -9.02 7.38
CA LEU A 24 14.44 -8.97 6.02
C LEU A 24 14.77 -7.62 5.37
N ASN A 25 14.49 -6.51 6.05
CA ASN A 25 14.71 -5.16 5.54
C ASN A 25 16.17 -4.88 5.21
N ARG A 26 17.14 -5.29 6.05
CA ARG A 26 18.57 -5.13 5.73
C ARG A 26 18.98 -5.87 4.45
N ARG A 27 18.38 -7.03 4.18
CA ARG A 27 18.63 -7.77 2.93
C ARG A 27 17.96 -7.06 1.75
N LEU A 28 16.69 -6.71 1.88
CA LEU A 28 15.94 -6.03 0.83
C LEU A 28 16.55 -4.68 0.45
N LEU A 29 17.04 -3.89 1.42
CA LEU A 29 17.69 -2.60 1.14
C LEU A 29 18.89 -2.77 0.21
N ARG A 30 19.77 -3.76 0.46
CA ARG A 30 20.95 -4.01 -0.42
C ARG A 30 20.52 -4.41 -1.83
N ILE A 31 19.47 -5.23 -1.95
CA ILE A 31 18.95 -5.66 -3.25
C ILE A 31 18.33 -4.46 -3.98
N ILE A 32 17.55 -3.63 -3.28
CA ILE A 32 16.93 -2.42 -3.83
C ILE A 32 17.97 -1.43 -4.32
N GLU A 33 19.08 -1.25 -3.59
CA GLU A 33 20.20 -0.40 -4.00
C GLU A 33 20.83 -0.90 -5.33
N SER A 34 21.03 -2.22 -5.49
CA SER A 34 21.51 -2.82 -6.75
C SER A 34 20.48 -2.60 -7.87
N ILE A 35 19.21 -2.88 -7.63
CA ILE A 35 18.13 -2.65 -8.61
C ILE A 35 18.11 -1.19 -9.05
N ARG A 36 18.18 -0.25 -8.11
CA ARG A 36 18.18 1.19 -8.41
C ARG A 36 19.37 1.62 -9.28
N ALA A 37 20.54 1.00 -9.08
CA ALA A 37 21.73 1.29 -9.86
C ALA A 37 21.67 0.75 -11.30
N GLU A 38 20.95 -0.35 -11.52
CA GLU A 38 20.93 -1.10 -12.78
C GLU A 38 19.63 -0.87 -13.59
N THR A 39 18.56 -0.37 -12.93
CA THR A 39 17.22 -0.25 -13.53
C THR A 39 16.84 1.22 -13.68
N PRO A 40 16.42 1.66 -14.87
CA PRO A 40 15.96 3.04 -15.07
C PRO A 40 14.70 3.30 -14.25
N ASN A 41 14.46 4.58 -13.90
CA ASN A 41 13.22 4.97 -13.25
C ASN A 41 12.02 4.65 -14.18
N GLY A 42 11.16 3.74 -13.77
CA GLY A 42 9.95 3.33 -14.49
C GLY A 42 8.72 4.16 -14.15
N ARG A 43 8.91 5.40 -13.73
CA ARG A 43 7.82 6.32 -13.40
C ARG A 43 6.99 6.66 -14.66
N PRO A 44 5.65 6.54 -14.60
CA PRO A 44 4.79 7.04 -15.67
C PRO A 44 4.96 8.55 -15.87
N ASP A 45 4.97 9.00 -17.13
CA ASP A 45 5.12 10.41 -17.46
C ASP A 45 3.98 11.29 -16.93
N SER A 46 2.82 10.70 -16.70
CA SER A 46 1.65 11.38 -16.14
C SER A 46 1.75 11.69 -14.64
N TRP A 47 2.73 11.13 -13.92
CA TRP A 47 2.90 11.42 -12.48
C TRP A 47 3.64 12.74 -12.27
N ALA A 48 3.08 13.60 -11.42
CA ALA A 48 3.71 14.87 -11.05
C ALA A 48 4.92 14.72 -10.12
N SER A 49 4.95 13.65 -9.33
CA SER A 49 6.03 13.33 -8.40
C SER A 49 7.31 12.90 -9.12
N THR A 50 8.47 13.13 -8.49
CA THR A 50 9.79 12.68 -8.97
C THR A 50 10.22 11.33 -8.37
N VAL A 51 9.32 10.63 -7.70
CA VAL A 51 9.55 9.33 -7.08
C VAL A 51 10.30 8.37 -8.01
N TYR A 52 11.31 7.68 -7.48
CA TYR A 52 11.88 6.55 -8.19
C TYR A 52 10.97 5.33 -8.00
N THR A 53 10.61 4.72 -9.09
CA THR A 53 9.80 3.47 -9.06
C THR A 53 10.25 2.51 -10.16
N THR A 54 10.09 1.21 -9.92
CA THR A 54 10.32 0.20 -10.94
C THR A 54 9.05 -0.25 -11.64
N LEU A 55 7.93 0.45 -11.47
CA LEU A 55 6.59 0.07 -11.98
C LEU A 55 6.56 -0.25 -13.47
N ASN A 56 7.24 0.54 -14.33
CA ASN A 56 7.29 0.28 -15.78
C ASN A 56 8.66 -0.22 -16.26
N SER A 57 9.58 -0.56 -15.34
CA SER A 57 10.94 -1.01 -15.70
C SER A 57 11.31 -2.37 -15.12
N ALA A 58 10.78 -2.73 -13.92
CA ALA A 58 10.95 -4.02 -13.28
C ALA A 58 9.82 -4.24 -12.26
N ASP A 59 8.66 -4.70 -12.71
CA ASP A 59 7.44 -4.89 -11.93
C ASP A 59 7.15 -6.35 -11.55
N GLN A 60 8.12 -7.26 -11.79
CA GLN A 60 8.01 -8.68 -11.46
C GLN A 60 9.01 -9.10 -10.37
N LEU A 61 9.27 -8.21 -9.39
CA LEU A 61 10.28 -8.48 -8.36
C LEU A 61 9.96 -9.72 -7.51
N HIS A 62 8.70 -10.06 -7.34
CA HIS A 62 8.26 -11.26 -6.61
C HIS A 62 8.73 -12.58 -7.25
N MET A 63 9.13 -12.56 -8.53
CA MET A 63 9.68 -13.73 -9.23
C MET A 63 11.18 -13.93 -8.97
N LEU A 64 11.86 -12.94 -8.40
CA LEU A 64 13.29 -13.03 -8.10
C LEU A 64 13.50 -13.84 -6.80
N PRO A 65 14.49 -14.78 -6.77
CA PRO A 65 14.79 -15.59 -5.60
C PRO A 65 15.06 -14.76 -4.33
N GLU A 66 15.62 -13.57 -4.48
CA GLU A 66 15.93 -12.65 -3.39
C GLU A 66 14.68 -12.12 -2.67
N PHE A 67 13.53 -12.10 -3.33
CA PHE A 67 12.24 -11.68 -2.80
C PHE A 67 11.37 -12.84 -2.30
N ALA A 68 11.81 -14.10 -2.41
CA ALA A 68 11.00 -15.28 -2.08
C ALA A 68 10.41 -15.23 -0.65
N GLU A 69 11.20 -14.80 0.35
CA GLU A 69 10.69 -14.67 1.73
C GLU A 69 9.57 -13.62 1.83
N LEU A 70 9.71 -12.49 1.14
CA LEU A 70 8.66 -11.46 1.12
C LEU A 70 7.43 -11.93 0.34
N HIS A 71 7.62 -12.61 -0.79
CA HIS A 71 6.56 -13.24 -1.58
C HIS A 71 5.69 -14.16 -0.71
N ASP A 72 6.31 -15.06 0.06
CA ASP A 72 5.60 -16.01 0.92
C ASP A 72 4.84 -15.31 2.05
N ILE A 73 5.43 -14.26 2.62
CA ILE A 73 4.77 -13.41 3.62
C ILE A 73 3.53 -12.75 3.00
N ILE A 74 3.67 -12.13 1.83
CA ILE A 74 2.56 -11.44 1.16
C ILE A 74 1.41 -12.41 0.89
N LEU A 75 1.65 -13.57 0.30
CA LEU A 75 0.58 -14.52 -0.03
C LEU A 75 -0.09 -15.10 1.21
N ARG A 76 0.66 -15.38 2.29
CA ARG A 76 0.08 -15.83 3.56
C ARG A 76 -0.86 -14.78 4.15
N GLU A 77 -0.41 -13.53 4.24
CA GLU A 77 -1.22 -12.44 4.80
C GLU A 77 -2.40 -12.09 3.88
N ALA A 78 -2.23 -12.19 2.57
CA ALA A 78 -3.31 -12.03 1.60
C ALA A 78 -4.39 -13.12 1.75
N GLY A 79 -3.99 -14.37 2.02
CA GLY A 79 -4.93 -15.44 2.35
C GLY A 79 -5.74 -15.13 3.61
N THR A 80 -5.08 -14.69 4.68
CA THR A 80 -5.76 -14.27 5.92
C THR A 80 -6.75 -13.12 5.67
N TYR A 81 -6.38 -12.16 4.84
CA TYR A 81 -7.25 -11.04 4.50
C TYR A 81 -8.43 -11.48 3.61
N ALA A 82 -8.17 -12.39 2.66
CA ALA A 82 -9.19 -13.00 1.81
C ALA A 82 -10.23 -13.77 2.64
N ASP A 83 -9.79 -14.53 3.64
CA ASP A 83 -10.68 -15.24 4.59
C ASP A 83 -11.59 -14.25 5.32
N ALA A 84 -11.04 -13.15 5.83
CA ALA A 84 -11.82 -12.12 6.52
C ALA A 84 -12.86 -11.45 5.59
N LEU A 85 -12.58 -11.37 4.29
CA LEU A 85 -13.48 -10.82 3.27
C LEU A 85 -14.45 -11.87 2.69
N GLY A 86 -14.33 -13.15 3.07
CA GLY A 86 -15.13 -14.24 2.50
C GLY A 86 -14.81 -14.56 1.05
N ILE A 87 -13.59 -14.29 0.61
CA ILE A 87 -13.12 -14.57 -0.75
C ILE A 87 -12.72 -16.04 -0.87
N ASN A 88 -13.25 -16.75 -1.85
CA ASN A 88 -12.92 -18.17 -2.08
C ASN A 88 -11.55 -18.31 -2.78
N HIS A 89 -10.48 -18.23 -2.00
CA HIS A 89 -9.12 -18.39 -2.51
C HIS A 89 -8.61 -19.86 -2.47
N THR A 90 -9.44 -20.79 -2.01
CA THR A 90 -9.14 -22.23 -2.05
C THR A 90 -9.32 -22.78 -3.46
N ASP A 91 -10.46 -22.50 -4.08
CA ASP A 91 -10.75 -22.94 -5.46
C ASP A 91 -10.10 -22.02 -6.51
N TYR A 92 -9.85 -20.77 -6.14
CA TYR A 92 -9.26 -19.73 -6.99
C TYR A 92 -8.01 -19.16 -6.31
N PRO A 93 -6.82 -19.80 -6.46
CA PRO A 93 -5.63 -19.41 -5.74
C PRO A 93 -5.18 -17.98 -6.03
N LEU A 94 -4.82 -17.26 -4.97
CA LEU A 94 -4.24 -15.92 -5.06
C LEU A 94 -2.84 -15.98 -5.66
N ARG A 95 -2.53 -15.02 -6.55
CA ARG A 95 -1.20 -14.84 -7.13
C ARG A 95 -0.84 -13.36 -7.19
N ILE A 96 0.41 -13.05 -6.95
CA ILE A 96 0.94 -11.70 -7.18
C ILE A 96 1.03 -11.49 -8.69
N THR A 97 0.41 -10.42 -9.20
CA THR A 97 0.44 -10.05 -10.62
C THR A 97 1.57 -9.09 -10.92
N ASP A 98 1.83 -8.15 -10.01
CA ASP A 98 2.86 -7.13 -10.12
C ASP A 98 3.50 -6.91 -8.74
N CYS A 99 4.79 -6.63 -8.72
CA CYS A 99 5.53 -6.30 -7.51
C CYS A 99 6.69 -5.38 -7.86
N TRP A 100 6.70 -4.18 -7.32
CA TRP A 100 7.67 -3.12 -7.67
C TRP A 100 8.12 -2.32 -6.46
N VAL A 101 9.28 -1.67 -6.58
CA VAL A 101 9.84 -0.75 -5.57
C VAL A 101 9.36 0.66 -5.82
N ASN A 102 9.11 1.41 -4.74
CA ASN A 102 8.97 2.86 -4.73
C ASN A 102 9.94 3.48 -3.72
N ILE A 103 10.68 4.49 -4.14
CA ILE A 103 11.59 5.26 -3.28
C ILE A 103 11.16 6.72 -3.33
N TYR A 104 10.55 7.16 -2.25
CA TYR A 104 10.06 8.54 -2.09
C TYR A 104 11.14 9.37 -1.40
N GLY A 105 11.67 10.34 -2.10
CA GLY A 105 12.55 11.37 -1.56
C GLY A 105 11.77 12.53 -0.90
N PRO A 106 12.48 13.59 -0.48
CA PRO A 106 11.84 14.79 0.06
C PRO A 106 10.84 15.39 -0.94
N LYS A 107 9.63 15.68 -0.47
CA LYS A 107 8.51 16.24 -1.26
C LYS A 107 7.89 15.29 -2.29
N ASP A 108 8.42 14.08 -2.47
CA ASP A 108 7.75 13.09 -3.30
C ASP A 108 6.46 12.59 -2.65
N GLY A 109 5.47 12.39 -3.48
CA GLY A 109 4.15 11.86 -3.13
C GLY A 109 3.59 10.98 -4.24
N GLN A 110 2.36 10.56 -4.07
CA GLN A 110 1.61 9.81 -5.08
C GLN A 110 0.19 10.34 -5.14
N GLU A 111 -0.28 10.62 -6.32
CA GLU A 111 -1.64 11.08 -6.59
C GLU A 111 -2.67 10.03 -6.17
N VAL A 112 -3.92 10.47 -6.00
CA VAL A 112 -5.04 9.58 -5.71
C VAL A 112 -5.26 8.61 -6.87
N HIS A 113 -5.19 7.33 -6.60
CA HIS A 113 -5.36 6.27 -7.58
C HIS A 113 -5.97 5.01 -6.98
N GLN A 114 -6.27 4.06 -7.82
CA GLN A 114 -6.69 2.69 -7.49
C GLN A 114 -6.11 1.73 -8.52
N HIS A 115 -6.13 0.43 -8.23
CA HIS A 115 -5.53 -0.57 -9.11
C HIS A 115 -6.62 -1.37 -9.84
N ALA A 116 -6.85 -1.05 -11.10
CA ALA A 116 -7.80 -1.79 -11.94
C ALA A 116 -7.31 -3.23 -12.22
N ASN A 117 -8.26 -4.14 -12.45
CA ASN A 117 -8.00 -5.55 -12.81
C ASN A 117 -7.31 -6.39 -11.72
N ASN A 118 -7.27 -5.92 -10.49
CA ASN A 118 -6.75 -6.66 -9.35
C ASN A 118 -7.81 -6.74 -8.25
N ILE A 119 -7.68 -7.73 -7.37
CA ILE A 119 -8.61 -7.97 -6.25
C ILE A 119 -8.08 -7.32 -5.00
N LEU A 120 -6.82 -7.59 -4.67
CA LEU A 120 -6.13 -7.03 -3.52
C LEU A 120 -4.88 -6.28 -3.98
N SER A 121 -4.51 -5.26 -3.24
CA SER A 121 -3.25 -4.51 -3.39
C SER A 121 -2.64 -4.28 -2.03
N GLY A 122 -1.35 -3.98 -2.02
CA GLY A 122 -0.68 -3.69 -0.76
C GLY A 122 0.69 -3.08 -0.92
N SER A 123 1.27 -2.75 0.23
CA SER A 123 2.64 -2.23 0.31
C SER A 123 3.33 -2.77 1.55
N TYR A 124 4.58 -3.22 1.39
CA TYR A 124 5.50 -3.56 2.45
C TYR A 124 6.52 -2.43 2.62
N TYR A 125 6.70 -1.95 3.85
CA TYR A 125 7.59 -0.82 4.13
C TYR A 125 8.97 -1.30 4.57
N VAL A 126 9.95 -1.18 3.68
CA VAL A 126 11.35 -1.58 3.95
C VAL A 126 12.07 -0.53 4.79
N LYS A 127 11.83 0.76 4.48
CA LYS A 127 12.34 1.91 5.25
C LYS A 127 11.23 2.95 5.39
N ALA A 128 10.93 3.35 6.61
CA ALA A 128 9.97 4.40 6.95
C ALA A 128 10.55 5.28 8.07
N PRO A 129 11.22 6.38 7.75
CA PRO A 129 11.76 7.30 8.75
C PRO A 129 10.66 7.91 9.62
N SER A 130 11.00 8.24 10.86
CA SER A 130 10.05 8.92 11.76
C SER A 130 9.54 10.21 11.12
N GLY A 131 8.22 10.41 11.11
CA GLY A 131 7.57 11.56 10.53
C GLY A 131 7.45 11.54 8.99
N CYS A 132 7.81 10.45 8.31
CA CYS A 132 7.51 10.31 6.89
C CYS A 132 5.99 10.23 6.67
N SER A 133 5.55 10.57 5.45
CA SER A 133 4.14 10.47 5.07
C SER A 133 3.63 9.03 5.14
N GLY A 134 2.45 8.86 5.72
CA GLY A 134 1.73 7.60 5.75
C GLY A 134 1.06 7.26 4.42
N LEU A 135 0.22 6.25 4.46
CA LEU A 135 -0.67 5.87 3.36
C LEU A 135 -2.04 6.51 3.60
N MET A 136 -2.48 7.31 2.62
CA MET A 136 -3.78 7.99 2.69
C MET A 136 -4.84 7.11 2.04
N PHE A 137 -5.94 6.84 2.73
CA PHE A 137 -7.12 6.22 2.15
C PHE A 137 -8.23 7.24 1.97
N HIS A 138 -8.92 7.16 0.84
CA HIS A 138 -10.01 8.06 0.47
C HIS A 138 -11.33 7.31 0.57
N SER A 139 -12.30 7.91 1.27
CA SER A 139 -13.62 7.33 1.42
C SER A 139 -14.30 7.16 0.07
N THR A 140 -14.91 6.00 -0.16
CA THR A 140 -15.77 5.76 -1.33
C THR A 140 -17.04 6.62 -1.33
N ARG A 141 -17.34 7.29 -0.22
CA ARG A 141 -18.48 8.22 -0.03
C ARG A 141 -18.07 9.69 -0.13
N ALA A 142 -16.84 9.98 -0.55
CA ALA A 142 -16.31 11.36 -0.58
C ALA A 142 -16.93 12.25 -1.67
N ASP A 143 -17.76 11.70 -2.56
CA ASP A 143 -18.45 12.45 -3.61
C ASP A 143 -19.68 13.23 -3.07
N LEU A 144 -19.51 13.90 -1.93
CA LEU A 144 -20.53 14.75 -1.35
C LEU A 144 -20.50 16.13 -2.01
N MET A 145 -21.61 16.50 -2.68
CA MET A 145 -21.77 17.86 -3.24
C MET A 145 -21.88 18.93 -2.14
N LEU A 146 -22.34 18.55 -0.94
CA LEU A 146 -22.50 19.46 0.18
C LEU A 146 -21.98 18.81 1.46
N VAL A 147 -20.96 19.42 2.05
CA VAL A 147 -20.40 18.99 3.33
C VAL A 147 -20.96 19.89 4.43
N PRO A 148 -21.71 19.34 5.40
CA PRO A 148 -22.22 20.14 6.52
C PRO A 148 -21.07 20.56 7.46
N PRO A 149 -21.20 21.67 8.20
CA PRO A 149 -20.28 22.00 9.29
C PRO A 149 -20.23 20.85 10.32
N LEU A 150 -19.03 20.39 10.65
CA LEU A 150 -18.80 19.29 11.57
C LEU A 150 -18.33 19.85 12.93
N THR A 151 -18.84 19.28 14.01
CA THR A 151 -18.34 19.56 15.37
C THR A 151 -17.14 18.68 15.73
N ALA A 152 -17.02 17.51 15.09
CA ALA A 152 -15.90 16.59 15.24
C ALA A 152 -15.79 15.67 14.03
N VAL A 153 -14.56 15.27 13.70
CA VAL A 153 -14.27 14.24 12.69
C VAL A 153 -14.21 12.87 13.36
N ASN A 154 -14.82 11.86 12.73
CA ASN A 154 -14.84 10.48 13.20
C ASN A 154 -15.03 9.52 12.01
N ALA A 155 -14.96 8.21 12.26
CA ALA A 155 -15.05 7.17 11.23
C ALA A 155 -16.34 7.19 10.38
N LEU A 156 -17.40 7.90 10.81
CA LEU A 156 -18.66 7.99 10.06
C LEU A 156 -18.69 9.18 9.08
N ASN A 157 -17.84 10.17 9.28
CA ASN A 157 -17.84 11.40 8.50
C ASN A 157 -16.49 11.77 7.89
N GLU A 158 -15.43 11.03 8.21
CA GLU A 158 -14.11 11.26 7.65
C GLU A 158 -14.06 10.87 6.16
N SER A 159 -13.53 11.77 5.34
CA SER A 159 -13.39 11.54 3.89
C SER A 159 -12.02 11.05 3.50
N ILE A 160 -10.99 11.33 4.30
CA ILE A 160 -9.60 10.94 4.07
C ILE A 160 -8.96 10.57 5.39
N THR A 161 -8.42 9.35 5.48
CA THR A 161 -7.70 8.87 6.67
C THR A 161 -6.25 8.62 6.33
N GLU A 162 -5.32 9.19 7.10
CA GLU A 162 -3.90 8.85 7.02
C GLU A 162 -3.57 7.71 7.97
N MET A 163 -3.03 6.63 7.41
CA MET A 163 -2.48 5.53 8.16
C MET A 163 -0.97 5.74 8.32
N PRO A 164 -0.47 5.95 9.54
CA PRO A 164 0.95 6.00 9.79
C PRO A 164 1.61 4.67 9.40
N VAL A 165 2.84 4.73 8.90
CA VAL A 165 3.58 3.53 8.47
C VAL A 165 4.92 3.44 9.19
N SER A 166 5.37 2.21 9.39
CA SER A 166 6.65 1.88 10.03
C SER A 166 7.43 0.85 9.21
N ALA A 167 8.75 0.81 9.40
CA ALA A 167 9.57 -0.21 8.74
C ALA A 167 9.22 -1.61 9.24
N GLY A 168 8.90 -2.52 8.33
CA GLY A 168 8.41 -3.87 8.64
C GLY A 168 6.91 -4.03 8.60
N MET A 169 6.16 -2.95 8.40
CA MET A 169 4.70 -3.00 8.24
C MET A 169 4.33 -3.49 6.83
N LEU A 170 3.36 -4.38 6.76
CA LEU A 170 2.67 -4.82 5.55
C LEU A 170 1.22 -4.35 5.62
N VAL A 171 0.77 -3.65 4.60
CA VAL A 171 -0.60 -3.15 4.48
C VAL A 171 -1.27 -3.80 3.28
N LEU A 172 -2.47 -4.35 3.49
CA LEU A 172 -3.30 -4.98 2.46
C LEU A 172 -4.68 -4.33 2.42
N PHE A 173 -5.20 -4.12 1.23
CA PHE A 173 -6.51 -3.52 0.99
C PHE A 173 -7.10 -4.00 -0.34
N GLN A 174 -8.43 -3.83 -0.49
CA GLN A 174 -9.08 -4.11 -1.77
C GLN A 174 -8.58 -3.12 -2.83
N SER A 175 -8.23 -3.61 -4.02
CA SER A 175 -7.59 -2.82 -5.09
C SER A 175 -8.43 -1.63 -5.57
N SER A 176 -9.74 -1.68 -5.37
CA SER A 176 -10.68 -0.59 -5.66
C SER A 176 -10.63 0.56 -4.65
N LEU A 177 -9.99 0.38 -3.49
CA LEU A 177 -9.90 1.43 -2.47
C LEU A 177 -8.92 2.51 -2.93
N LYS A 178 -9.44 3.72 -3.17
CA LYS A 178 -8.64 4.87 -3.57
C LYS A 178 -7.64 5.25 -2.48
N HIS A 179 -6.39 5.44 -2.87
CA HIS A 179 -5.32 5.78 -1.95
C HIS A 179 -4.31 6.74 -2.58
N SER A 180 -3.49 7.36 -1.75
CA SER A 180 -2.47 8.33 -2.16
C SER A 180 -1.34 8.40 -1.12
N VAL A 181 -0.29 9.14 -1.46
CA VAL A 181 0.80 9.48 -0.54
C VAL A 181 1.02 10.97 -0.60
N ARG A 182 0.95 11.66 0.54
CA ARG A 182 1.29 13.08 0.61
C ARG A 182 2.79 13.30 0.36
N PRO A 183 3.19 14.48 -0.14
CA PRO A 183 4.59 14.86 -0.20
C PRO A 183 5.28 14.68 1.15
N SER A 184 6.42 13.96 1.14
CA SER A 184 7.14 13.65 2.37
C SER A 184 7.72 14.91 3.00
N PRO A 185 7.50 15.18 4.29
CA PRO A 185 8.08 16.31 4.99
C PRO A 185 9.53 16.05 5.47
N THR A 186 9.99 14.79 5.40
CA THR A 186 11.32 14.40 5.87
C THR A 186 12.37 14.51 4.77
N ALA A 187 13.62 14.72 5.16
CA ALA A 187 14.76 14.71 4.23
C ALA A 187 15.22 13.28 3.87
N GLU A 188 14.78 12.28 4.62
CA GLU A 188 15.15 10.89 4.40
C GLU A 188 14.19 10.19 3.45
N GLU A 189 14.73 9.26 2.65
CA GLU A 189 13.94 8.43 1.75
C GLU A 189 13.06 7.44 2.53
N ARG A 190 11.81 7.30 2.11
CA ARG A 190 10.89 6.22 2.45
C ARG A 190 10.88 5.20 1.32
N ILE A 191 11.10 3.92 1.64
CA ILE A 191 11.19 2.83 0.67
C ILE A 191 10.10 1.81 0.94
N SER A 192 9.28 1.54 -0.07
CA SER A 192 8.24 0.52 -0.02
C SER A 192 8.31 -0.41 -1.24
N ILE A 193 7.84 -1.63 -1.05
CA ILE A 193 7.58 -2.60 -2.11
C ILE A 193 6.07 -2.73 -2.22
N SER A 194 5.52 -2.29 -3.35
CA SER A 194 4.09 -2.38 -3.63
C SER A 194 3.80 -3.59 -4.52
N PHE A 195 2.60 -4.11 -4.42
CA PHE A 195 2.20 -5.29 -5.17
C PHE A 195 0.70 -5.31 -5.42
N ASN A 196 0.31 -6.04 -6.46
CA ASN A 196 -1.07 -6.37 -6.79
C ASN A 196 -1.28 -7.88 -6.74
N ILE A 197 -2.50 -8.30 -6.43
CA ILE A 197 -2.90 -9.69 -6.30
C ILE A 197 -4.22 -9.92 -7.04
N SER A 198 -4.27 -11.01 -7.82
CA SER A 198 -5.46 -11.52 -8.48
C SER A 198 -5.60 -13.04 -8.26
N MET A 199 -6.55 -13.66 -8.91
CA MET A 199 -6.80 -15.10 -8.92
C MET A 199 -6.46 -15.70 -10.28
#